data_f5d1cc1d729287a2df2c6def87b10163
#
_entry.id   f5d1cc1d729287a2df2c6def87b10163
#
_cell.length_a   1.000
_cell.length_b   1.000
_cell.length_c   1.000
_cell.angle_alpha   90.00
_cell.angle_beta   90.00
_cell.angle_gamma   90.00
#
_symmetry.space_group_name_H-M   'P 1'
#
loop_
_entity.id
_entity.type
_entity.pdbx_description
1 polymer ?
#
loop_
_entity_poly.entity_id
_entity_poly.type
_entity_poly.pdbx_seq_one_letter_code
_entity_poly.pdbx_strand_id
1 'polypeptide(L)'
;MAFRREKKRIGDMLINENVITQEQLEKALPIAKEKHKKIGETLIELGFTNELEIAKALSQQLGLELVNVSAINIPEEVQNLVSETVLRKHVMIPYAFDPNNANIVHVAMADPMDMVALDDFSIVTNLQAEPAVATGRDILLTLDKYYGDTEAMKAAQEYARERKEREQKNAEAEEATSKDVNNSPVVLLVNSIIEQAARLRASDIHIEALENKVRVRYRIDGALYEKAAYSIHLLSAIITRLKIIGGMDISEKRKPQDGRITMEIDKTEYDIRVSILPTVFGEKCVMRLAQKKALTRDKKELGFSDEELKAFDHILMNTNGIILVTGPTGSGKSTTLYTALSELNKDDVNIITVEDPVEANIDGINQVQVNNKADLTFASALRSILRQDPDIIMIGEIRDQETAQIAVQASITGHLVVSTLHTNSSASTISRLEDMGVESYLLADSVKGIIAQRLVRRLCPACKREHLLTEEEKAFMNIPAFRPVKIYEPCGCEKCANTGYKGRIGIYEIMTITPKLKSLISKGVDIEDINKAACDEGMHTLRQSAEKLVLEGVTSFQEMLKTTFEN
;
A
#
# COMPACT_ATOMS: atom_id res chain seq x y z
N MET A 1 6.98 -18.88 50.85
CA MET A 1 7.29 -19.62 49.60
C MET A 1 7.10 -18.67 48.44
N ALA A 2 8.21 -18.16 47.88
CA ALA A 2 8.17 -17.25 46.75
C ALA A 2 8.02 -18.08 45.47
N PHE A 3 6.88 -18.00 44.82
CA PHE A 3 6.70 -18.55 43.47
C PHE A 3 7.59 -17.79 42.51
N ARG A 4 8.71 -18.38 42.07
CA ARG A 4 9.47 -17.98 40.92
C ARG A 4 8.58 -18.17 39.68
N ARG A 5 7.92 -17.12 39.18
CA ARG A 5 7.31 -17.13 37.86
C ARG A 5 8.44 -17.31 36.84
N GLU A 6 8.50 -18.47 36.20
CA GLU A 6 9.36 -18.64 35.00
C GLU A 6 8.92 -17.60 33.97
N LYS A 7 9.80 -16.69 33.59
CA LYS A 7 9.58 -15.72 32.51
C LYS A 7 9.46 -16.50 31.20
N LYS A 8 8.23 -16.73 30.73
CA LYS A 8 8.00 -17.34 29.43
C LYS A 8 8.62 -16.47 28.35
N ARG A 9 9.29 -17.08 27.38
CA ARG A 9 9.87 -16.35 26.23
C ARG A 9 8.74 -15.84 25.34
N ILE A 10 8.94 -14.68 24.71
CA ILE A 10 7.91 -14.05 23.85
C ILE A 10 7.46 -14.98 22.70
N GLY A 11 8.39 -15.76 22.11
CA GLY A 11 8.07 -16.74 21.07
C GLY A 11 7.10 -17.82 21.55
N ASP A 12 7.32 -18.35 22.77
CA ASP A 12 6.44 -19.37 23.36
C ASP A 12 5.05 -18.82 23.68
N MET A 13 4.98 -17.53 24.02
CA MET A 13 3.69 -16.86 24.29
C MET A 13 2.89 -16.68 22.99
N LEU A 14 3.53 -16.25 21.91
CA LEU A 14 2.89 -16.08 20.61
C LEU A 14 2.37 -17.41 20.04
N ILE A 15 3.07 -18.54 20.30
CA ILE A 15 2.59 -19.89 19.94
C ILE A 15 1.38 -20.26 20.78
N ASN A 16 1.41 -20.03 22.10
CA ASN A 16 0.30 -20.38 22.99
C ASN A 16 -0.98 -19.59 22.65
N GLU A 17 -0.85 -18.39 22.10
CA GLU A 17 -1.96 -17.56 21.63
C GLU A 17 -2.36 -17.84 20.17
N ASN A 18 -1.76 -18.84 19.53
CA ASN A 18 -1.98 -19.19 18.12
C ASN A 18 -1.71 -18.03 17.14
N VAL A 19 -0.81 -17.11 17.50
CA VAL A 19 -0.39 -16.01 16.63
C VAL A 19 0.63 -16.48 15.61
N ILE A 20 1.54 -17.38 16.01
CA ILE A 20 2.53 -18.01 15.14
C ILE A 20 2.59 -19.51 15.40
N THR A 21 3.12 -20.26 14.43
CA THR A 21 3.37 -21.71 14.59
C THR A 21 4.78 -21.97 15.12
N GLN A 22 5.00 -23.18 15.64
CA GLN A 22 6.33 -23.62 16.08
C GLN A 22 7.35 -23.56 14.93
N GLU A 23 6.96 -23.97 13.73
CA GLU A 23 7.81 -23.93 12.53
C GLU A 23 8.23 -22.49 12.15
N GLN A 24 7.31 -21.53 12.27
CA GLN A 24 7.58 -20.12 12.01
C GLN A 24 8.59 -19.55 13.02
N LEU A 25 8.47 -19.92 14.30
CA LEU A 25 9.43 -19.52 15.31
C LEU A 25 10.83 -20.13 15.05
N GLU A 26 10.89 -21.41 14.68
CA GLU A 26 12.14 -22.11 14.37
C GLU A 26 12.84 -21.52 13.15
N LYS A 27 12.10 -21.05 12.14
CA LYS A 27 12.63 -20.31 10.98
C LYS A 27 13.15 -18.91 11.35
N ALA A 28 12.47 -18.22 12.26
CA ALA A 28 12.82 -16.85 12.63
C ALA A 28 14.05 -16.77 13.56
N LEU A 29 14.24 -17.74 14.45
CA LEU A 29 15.31 -17.73 15.44
C LEU A 29 16.74 -17.66 14.85
N PRO A 30 17.13 -18.46 13.83
CA PRO A 30 18.46 -18.35 13.23
C PRO A 30 18.67 -17.01 12.53
N ILE A 31 17.64 -16.49 11.84
CA ILE A 31 17.70 -15.20 11.13
C ILE A 31 17.86 -14.04 12.13
N ALA A 32 17.12 -14.08 13.23
CA ALA A 32 17.25 -13.08 14.31
C ALA A 32 18.67 -13.06 14.89
N LYS A 33 19.26 -14.24 15.07
CA LYS A 33 20.62 -14.39 15.61
C LYS A 33 21.69 -13.92 14.63
N GLU A 34 21.56 -14.26 13.35
CA GLU A 34 22.47 -13.85 12.30
C GLU A 34 22.45 -12.33 12.08
N LYS A 35 21.25 -11.72 12.08
CA LYS A 35 21.07 -10.29 11.86
C LYS A 35 21.19 -9.43 13.13
N HIS A 36 21.48 -10.03 14.28
CA HIS A 36 21.53 -9.36 15.59
C HIS A 36 20.26 -8.53 15.90
N LYS A 37 19.07 -9.03 15.46
CA LYS A 37 17.77 -8.40 15.68
C LYS A 37 16.96 -9.09 16.78
N LYS A 38 16.01 -8.36 17.34
CA LYS A 38 15.06 -8.96 18.29
C LYS A 38 14.12 -9.92 17.55
N ILE A 39 13.73 -11.03 18.22
CA ILE A 39 12.88 -12.06 17.61
C ILE A 39 11.53 -11.48 17.14
N GLY A 40 10.93 -10.56 17.91
CA GLY A 40 9.71 -9.89 17.53
C GLY A 40 9.82 -9.08 16.23
N GLU A 41 10.92 -8.34 16.05
CA GLU A 41 11.20 -7.60 14.81
C GLU A 41 11.38 -8.55 13.62
N THR A 42 12.08 -9.66 13.83
CA THR A 42 12.30 -10.67 12.77
C THR A 42 11.01 -11.35 12.36
N LEU A 43 10.13 -11.69 13.32
CA LEU A 43 8.82 -12.27 13.03
C LEU A 43 7.93 -11.31 12.22
N ILE A 44 7.99 -10.01 12.51
CA ILE A 44 7.27 -8.99 11.73
C ILE A 44 7.86 -8.86 10.32
N GLU A 45 9.20 -8.85 10.19
CA GLU A 45 9.88 -8.77 8.89
C GLU A 45 9.58 -9.97 7.98
N LEU A 46 9.42 -11.15 8.56
CA LEU A 46 9.04 -12.37 7.84
C LEU A 46 7.52 -12.46 7.56
N GLY A 47 6.73 -11.48 8.05
CA GLY A 47 5.29 -11.47 7.85
C GLY A 47 4.52 -12.50 8.68
N PHE A 48 5.14 -13.12 9.69
CA PHE A 48 4.50 -14.15 10.53
C PHE A 48 3.60 -13.55 11.61
N THR A 49 3.78 -12.27 11.94
CA THR A 49 2.95 -11.53 12.91
C THR A 49 2.99 -10.03 12.61
N ASN A 50 2.29 -9.23 13.41
CA ASN A 50 2.25 -7.78 13.31
C ASN A 50 2.67 -7.10 14.63
N GLU A 51 2.96 -5.79 14.57
CA GLU A 51 3.41 -5.02 15.74
C GLU A 51 2.43 -5.09 16.93
N LEU A 52 1.13 -5.14 16.67
CA LEU A 52 0.12 -5.16 17.72
C LEU A 52 0.17 -6.47 18.52
N GLU A 53 0.33 -7.59 17.84
CA GLU A 53 0.42 -8.90 18.52
C GLU A 53 1.73 -9.02 19.33
N ILE A 54 2.84 -8.48 18.83
CA ILE A 54 4.09 -8.38 19.60
C ILE A 54 3.91 -7.47 20.82
N ALA A 55 3.25 -6.32 20.68
CA ALA A 55 2.99 -5.40 21.79
C ALA A 55 2.10 -6.05 22.87
N LYS A 56 1.07 -6.82 22.48
CA LYS A 56 0.25 -7.60 23.40
C LYS A 56 1.07 -8.62 24.17
N ALA A 57 1.89 -9.39 23.47
CA ALA A 57 2.74 -10.40 24.10
C ALA A 57 3.77 -9.78 25.07
N LEU A 58 4.35 -8.61 24.73
CA LEU A 58 5.24 -7.84 25.61
C LEU A 58 4.49 -7.32 26.85
N SER A 59 3.30 -6.76 26.68
CA SER A 59 2.44 -6.29 27.76
C SER A 59 2.17 -7.42 28.77
N GLN A 60 1.80 -8.59 28.30
CA GLN A 60 1.55 -9.76 29.16
C GLN A 60 2.83 -10.30 29.80
N GLN A 61 3.96 -10.35 29.06
CA GLN A 61 5.23 -10.85 29.57
C GLN A 61 5.77 -9.99 30.71
N LEU A 62 5.65 -8.66 30.55
CA LEU A 62 6.21 -7.69 31.50
C LEU A 62 5.20 -7.27 32.57
N GLY A 63 3.91 -7.57 32.39
CA GLY A 63 2.83 -7.12 33.26
C GLY A 63 2.58 -5.61 33.16
N LEU A 64 2.90 -5.00 32.01
CA LEU A 64 2.73 -3.58 31.71
C LEU A 64 1.42 -3.34 30.95
N GLU A 65 0.85 -2.15 31.10
CA GLU A 65 -0.34 -1.74 30.37
C GLU A 65 -0.05 -1.61 28.87
N LEU A 66 -0.96 -2.09 28.02
CA LEU A 66 -0.93 -1.84 26.57
C LEU A 66 -1.75 -0.60 26.26
N VAL A 67 -1.09 0.47 25.82
CA VAL A 67 -1.70 1.78 25.62
C VAL A 67 -1.80 2.11 24.13
N ASN A 68 -2.95 2.61 23.71
CA ASN A 68 -3.13 3.18 22.39
C ASN A 68 -2.95 4.70 22.47
N VAL A 69 -1.73 5.16 22.28
CA VAL A 69 -1.38 6.59 22.42
C VAL A 69 -2.03 7.49 21.38
N SER A 70 -2.40 6.96 20.23
CA SER A 70 -3.10 7.73 19.19
C SER A 70 -4.53 8.14 19.60
N ALA A 71 -5.10 7.46 20.58
CA ALA A 71 -6.44 7.74 21.12
C ALA A 71 -6.43 8.65 22.37
N ILE A 72 -5.25 8.99 22.89
CA ILE A 72 -5.09 9.83 24.09
C ILE A 72 -4.82 11.27 23.66
N ASN A 73 -5.52 12.20 24.31
CA ASN A 73 -5.17 13.62 24.16
C ASN A 73 -4.09 13.96 25.19
N ILE A 74 -2.85 14.16 24.71
CA ILE A 74 -1.69 14.43 25.56
C ILE A 74 -1.69 15.92 25.97
N PRO A 75 -1.67 16.25 27.27
CA PRO A 75 -1.63 17.63 27.73
C PRO A 75 -0.36 18.36 27.26
N GLU A 76 -0.45 19.65 26.98
CA GLU A 76 0.67 20.47 26.51
C GLU A 76 1.86 20.48 27.48
N GLU A 77 1.58 20.41 28.78
CA GLU A 77 2.60 20.31 29.84
C GLU A 77 3.44 19.03 29.72
N VAL A 78 2.83 17.91 29.27
CA VAL A 78 3.51 16.61 29.06
C VAL A 78 4.27 16.61 27.73
N GLN A 79 3.71 17.26 26.71
CA GLN A 79 4.36 17.37 25.39
C GLN A 79 5.70 18.10 25.47
N ASN A 80 5.82 19.10 26.31
CA ASN A 80 7.01 19.95 26.44
C ASN A 80 8.10 19.40 27.38
N LEU A 81 7.94 18.19 27.93
CA LEU A 81 8.90 17.60 28.88
C LEU A 81 10.23 17.20 28.23
N VAL A 82 10.19 16.67 27.02
CA VAL A 82 11.35 16.11 26.32
C VAL A 82 11.34 16.53 24.86
N SER A 83 12.50 16.80 24.30
CA SER A 83 12.64 17.16 22.89
C SER A 83 12.23 16.01 21.95
N GLU A 84 11.64 16.36 20.81
CA GLU A 84 11.24 15.41 19.76
C GLU A 84 12.37 14.47 19.35
N THR A 85 13.61 14.98 19.27
CA THR A 85 14.80 14.20 18.88
C THR A 85 15.03 13.00 19.80
N VAL A 86 14.90 13.20 21.12
CA VAL A 86 15.06 12.13 22.11
C VAL A 86 13.90 11.13 22.03
N LEU A 87 12.67 11.63 21.88
CA LEU A 87 11.47 10.81 21.78
C LEU A 87 11.52 9.91 20.56
N ARG A 88 11.94 10.42 19.40
CA ARG A 88 12.09 9.63 18.17
C ARG A 88 13.24 8.64 18.23
N LYS A 89 14.38 9.03 18.83
CA LYS A 89 15.54 8.14 18.99
C LYS A 89 15.17 6.83 19.69
N HIS A 90 14.36 6.93 20.75
CA HIS A 90 13.98 5.79 21.59
C HIS A 90 12.58 5.23 21.29
N VAL A 91 11.88 5.78 20.31
CA VAL A 91 10.49 5.43 19.95
C VAL A 91 9.61 5.36 21.18
N MET A 92 9.54 6.49 21.90
CA MET A 92 8.76 6.65 23.13
C MET A 92 7.98 7.95 23.13
N ILE A 93 6.92 8.04 23.93
CA ILE A 93 6.14 9.27 24.11
C ILE A 93 5.56 9.34 25.53
N PRO A 94 5.81 10.41 26.29
CA PRO A 94 5.10 10.65 27.55
C PRO A 94 3.64 11.02 27.25
N TYR A 95 2.69 10.48 28.00
CA TYR A 95 1.28 10.71 27.71
C TYR A 95 0.45 11.22 28.88
N ALA A 96 0.88 11.03 30.13
CA ALA A 96 0.19 11.55 31.32
C ALA A 96 1.11 11.61 32.53
N PHE A 97 0.82 12.51 33.48
CA PHE A 97 1.35 12.41 34.84
C PHE A 97 0.55 11.37 35.64
N ASP A 98 1.19 10.70 36.61
CA ASP A 98 0.47 9.85 37.54
C ASP A 98 -0.50 10.70 38.41
N PRO A 99 -1.76 10.29 38.54
CA PRO A 99 -2.77 11.05 39.28
C PRO A 99 -2.45 11.25 40.76
N ASN A 100 -1.63 10.38 41.35
CA ASN A 100 -1.31 10.39 42.77
C ASN A 100 0.10 10.95 43.06
N ASN A 101 0.96 11.06 42.04
CA ASN A 101 2.34 11.51 42.21
C ASN A 101 2.84 12.29 40.99
N ALA A 102 2.88 13.61 41.11
CA ALA A 102 3.35 14.48 40.02
C ALA A 102 4.82 14.30 39.62
N ASN A 103 5.61 13.51 40.36
CA ASN A 103 6.99 13.18 39.99
C ASN A 103 7.08 11.94 39.08
N ILE A 104 5.96 11.29 38.80
CA ILE A 104 5.89 10.11 37.92
C ILE A 104 5.18 10.50 36.64
N VAL A 105 5.77 10.12 35.50
CA VAL A 105 5.21 10.32 34.15
C VAL A 105 5.06 8.96 33.48
N HIS A 106 3.88 8.68 32.99
CA HIS A 106 3.61 7.48 32.18
C HIS A 106 4.16 7.69 30.78
N VAL A 107 5.04 6.77 30.33
CA VAL A 107 5.72 6.83 29.04
C VAL A 107 5.38 5.59 28.22
N ALA A 108 4.73 5.79 27.10
CA ALA A 108 4.47 4.71 26.15
C ALA A 108 5.71 4.43 25.31
N MET A 109 6.13 3.17 25.23
CA MET A 109 7.37 2.73 24.57
C MET A 109 7.11 1.55 23.64
N ALA A 110 7.81 1.54 22.51
CA ALA A 110 7.82 0.38 21.62
C ALA A 110 8.66 -0.78 22.23
N ASP A 111 9.68 -0.42 23.01
CA ASP A 111 10.53 -1.35 23.75
C ASP A 111 10.63 -0.93 25.23
N PRO A 112 9.76 -1.41 26.10
CA PRO A 112 9.81 -1.07 27.53
C PRO A 112 11.04 -1.59 28.27
N MET A 113 11.86 -2.42 27.62
CA MET A 113 13.12 -2.94 28.19
C MET A 113 14.33 -2.06 27.85
N ASP A 114 14.18 -0.99 27.08
CA ASP A 114 15.22 -0.02 26.82
C ASP A 114 15.46 0.86 28.06
N MET A 115 16.32 0.37 28.95
CA MET A 115 16.70 1.10 30.17
C MET A 115 17.42 2.41 29.88
N VAL A 116 18.13 2.50 28.74
CA VAL A 116 18.81 3.73 28.32
C VAL A 116 17.80 4.82 28.01
N ALA A 117 16.70 4.46 27.36
CA ALA A 117 15.59 5.39 27.08
C ALA A 117 14.96 5.95 28.36
N LEU A 118 14.73 5.09 29.36
CA LEU A 118 14.15 5.50 30.67
C LEU A 118 15.13 6.36 31.46
N ASP A 119 16.42 6.05 31.43
CA ASP A 119 17.46 6.84 32.06
C ASP A 119 17.61 8.21 31.37
N ASP A 120 17.70 8.25 30.04
CA ASP A 120 17.75 9.50 29.25
C ASP A 120 16.53 10.40 29.57
N PHE A 121 15.32 9.80 29.64
CA PHE A 121 14.10 10.54 30.02
C PHE A 121 14.23 11.12 31.43
N SER A 122 14.62 10.31 32.40
CA SER A 122 14.72 10.72 33.81
C SER A 122 15.78 11.79 34.03
N ILE A 123 16.92 11.71 33.32
CA ILE A 123 18.00 12.73 33.38
C ILE A 123 17.53 14.07 32.82
N VAL A 124 16.81 14.05 31.67
CA VAL A 124 16.35 15.29 31.01
C VAL A 124 15.24 15.97 31.79
N THR A 125 14.30 15.19 32.35
CA THR A 125 13.08 15.73 32.99
C THR A 125 13.19 15.88 34.49
N ASN A 126 14.14 15.21 35.12
CA ASN A 126 14.23 15.02 36.59
C ASN A 126 12.95 14.39 37.19
N LEU A 127 12.21 13.60 36.38
CA LEU A 127 11.00 12.87 36.73
C LEU A 127 11.23 11.36 36.58
N GLN A 128 10.45 10.56 37.28
CA GLN A 128 10.47 9.12 37.17
C GLN A 128 9.55 8.68 36.02
N ALA A 129 10.10 7.95 35.04
CA ALA A 129 9.33 7.34 33.96
C ALA A 129 8.71 6.02 34.39
N GLU A 130 7.41 5.86 34.21
CA GLU A 130 6.71 4.58 34.33
C GLU A 130 6.34 4.07 32.93
N PRO A 131 6.95 2.95 32.48
CA PRO A 131 6.79 2.50 31.11
C PRO A 131 5.43 1.79 30.90
N ALA A 132 4.80 2.06 29.76
CA ALA A 132 3.68 1.33 29.20
C ALA A 132 4.05 0.81 27.80
N VAL A 133 3.40 -0.23 27.31
CA VAL A 133 3.66 -0.78 25.98
C VAL A 133 2.78 -0.08 24.96
N ALA A 134 3.36 0.33 23.81
CA ALA A 134 2.59 0.78 22.65
C ALA A 134 3.27 0.30 21.36
N THR A 135 2.55 0.31 20.24
CA THR A 135 3.17 -0.03 18.95
C THR A 135 4.09 1.12 18.51
N GLY A 136 5.24 0.79 17.92
CA GLY A 136 6.18 1.80 17.41
C GLY A 136 5.51 2.75 16.42
N ARG A 137 4.64 2.21 15.60
CA ARG A 137 3.86 2.98 14.62
C ARG A 137 2.91 3.97 15.27
N ASP A 138 2.16 3.57 16.31
CA ASP A 138 1.22 4.49 16.98
C ASP A 138 1.97 5.61 17.71
N ILE A 139 3.15 5.30 18.29
CA ILE A 139 4.02 6.30 18.89
C ILE A 139 4.50 7.32 17.84
N LEU A 140 5.05 6.85 16.71
CA LEU A 140 5.57 7.75 15.67
C LEU A 140 4.47 8.61 15.04
N LEU A 141 3.28 8.06 14.79
CA LEU A 141 2.12 8.84 14.32
C LEU A 141 1.68 9.89 15.33
N THR A 142 1.77 9.56 16.62
CA THR A 142 1.41 10.51 17.69
C THR A 142 2.47 11.60 17.84
N LEU A 143 3.76 11.25 17.69
CA LEU A 143 4.85 12.24 17.62
C LEU A 143 4.67 13.17 16.41
N ASP A 144 4.32 12.63 15.24
CA ASP A 144 4.03 13.45 14.05
C ASP A 144 2.83 14.40 14.28
N LYS A 145 1.81 13.95 15.03
CA LYS A 145 0.63 14.77 15.36
C LYS A 145 0.99 15.97 16.26
N TYR A 146 1.83 15.79 17.26
CA TYR A 146 2.12 16.79 18.27
C TYR A 146 3.39 17.61 18.00
N TYR A 147 4.38 17.04 17.31
CA TYR A 147 5.70 17.68 17.09
C TYR A 147 6.01 17.88 15.60
N GLY A 148 5.49 17.01 14.68
CA GLY A 148 5.91 16.92 13.29
C GLY A 148 5.71 18.18 12.45
N ASP A 149 4.80 19.08 12.84
CA ASP A 149 4.56 20.34 12.13
C ASP A 149 5.31 21.54 12.74
N THR A 150 5.81 21.43 13.97
CA THR A 150 6.22 22.61 14.73
C THR A 150 7.66 23.04 14.43
N GLU A 151 8.63 22.15 14.38
CA GLU A 151 10.04 22.53 14.12
C GLU A 151 10.33 22.69 12.62
N ALA A 152 9.90 21.74 11.78
CA ALA A 152 10.08 21.86 10.33
C ALA A 152 9.29 23.05 9.76
N MET A 153 8.10 23.32 10.29
CA MET A 153 7.26 24.45 9.88
C MET A 153 7.79 25.79 10.39
N LYS A 154 8.28 25.87 11.63
CA LYS A 154 8.96 27.06 12.17
C LYS A 154 10.23 27.36 11.39
N ALA A 155 11.08 26.36 11.17
CA ALA A 155 12.31 26.51 10.42
C ALA A 155 12.05 26.85 8.94
N ALA A 156 11.00 26.28 8.31
CA ALA A 156 10.60 26.62 6.95
C ALA A 156 10.00 28.05 6.87
N GLN A 157 9.26 28.49 7.88
CA GLN A 157 8.74 29.87 7.95
C GLN A 157 9.85 30.90 8.18
N GLU A 158 10.84 30.62 9.03
CA GLU A 158 12.02 31.44 9.22
C GLU A 158 12.83 31.55 7.93
N TYR A 159 13.09 30.44 7.24
CA TYR A 159 13.75 30.45 5.94
C TYR A 159 12.97 31.23 4.87
N ALA A 160 11.65 31.09 4.83
CA ALA A 160 10.81 31.88 3.92
C ALA A 160 10.85 33.38 4.24
N ARG A 161 10.92 33.74 5.53
CA ARG A 161 11.04 35.13 6.00
C ARG A 161 12.41 35.71 5.66
N GLU A 162 13.49 34.99 5.94
CA GLU A 162 14.86 35.40 5.59
C GLU A 162 15.03 35.54 4.07
N ARG A 163 14.45 34.63 3.29
CA ARG A 163 14.48 34.70 1.83
C ARG A 163 13.73 35.93 1.31
N LYS A 164 12.55 36.22 1.85
CA LYS A 164 11.78 37.43 1.53
C LYS A 164 12.53 38.71 1.87
N GLU A 165 13.25 38.73 3.01
CA GLU A 165 14.10 39.85 3.42
C GLU A 165 15.36 39.94 2.54
N ARG A 166 15.93 38.82 2.06
CA ARG A 166 17.05 38.81 1.12
C ARG A 166 16.62 39.21 -0.30
N GLU A 167 15.46 38.76 -0.79
CA GLU A 167 14.91 39.17 -2.10
C GLU A 167 14.59 40.68 -2.12
N GLN A 168 14.27 41.27 -0.98
CA GLN A 168 14.11 42.72 -0.83
C GLN A 168 15.46 43.49 -0.72
N LYS A 169 16.56 42.79 -0.40
CA LYS A 169 17.88 43.43 -0.17
C LYS A 169 18.91 43.16 -1.26
N ASN A 170 18.74 42.17 -2.12
CA ASN A 170 19.76 41.80 -3.11
C ASN A 170 19.17 41.51 -4.49
N ALA A 171 19.31 42.50 -5.38
CA ALA A 171 19.38 42.30 -6.81
C ALA A 171 20.79 41.85 -7.27
N GLU A 172 21.74 41.60 -6.37
CA GLU A 172 23.12 41.22 -6.70
C GLU A 172 23.66 40.23 -5.65
N ALA A 173 23.95 39.02 -6.08
CA ALA A 173 24.94 38.05 -5.65
C ALA A 173 24.41 36.63 -5.54
N GLU A 174 24.60 35.87 -6.60
CA GLU A 174 24.69 34.41 -6.61
C GLU A 174 26.04 33.99 -5.99
N GLU A 175 25.97 32.87 -5.28
CA GLU A 175 27.03 32.01 -4.73
C GLU A 175 27.08 31.96 -3.20
N ALA A 176 26.44 30.94 -2.65
CA ALA A 176 26.77 30.46 -1.31
C ALA A 176 26.89 28.94 -1.28
N THR A 177 28.11 28.54 -1.30
CA THR A 177 28.83 27.33 -0.89
C THR A 177 28.04 26.26 -0.12
N SER A 178 28.11 25.10 -0.71
CA SER A 178 27.76 23.78 -0.20
C SER A 178 28.60 23.38 1.04
N LYS A 179 28.04 23.43 2.25
CA LYS A 179 28.59 22.68 3.39
C LYS A 179 27.60 22.30 4.53
N ASP A 180 26.32 22.66 4.48
CA ASP A 180 25.32 22.17 5.46
C ASP A 180 24.01 21.73 4.78
N VAL A 181 24.09 20.98 3.71
CA VAL A 181 22.95 20.65 2.85
C VAL A 181 21.94 19.70 3.53
N ASN A 182 22.39 18.89 4.47
CA ASN A 182 21.53 17.88 5.11
C ASN A 182 20.67 18.40 6.28
N ASN A 183 20.98 19.55 6.85
CA ASN A 183 20.22 20.15 7.94
C ASN A 183 19.44 21.40 7.51
N SER A 184 19.30 21.65 6.21
CA SER A 184 18.49 22.76 5.73
C SER A 184 17.01 22.52 6.09
N PRO A 185 16.27 23.53 6.57
CA PRO A 185 14.85 23.44 6.91
C PRO A 185 13.98 22.84 5.82
N VAL A 186 14.32 23.10 4.56
CA VAL A 186 13.62 22.54 3.40
C VAL A 186 13.88 21.04 3.22
N VAL A 187 15.07 20.56 3.57
CA VAL A 187 15.40 19.13 3.53
C VAL A 187 14.58 18.38 4.57
N LEU A 188 14.51 18.91 5.79
CA LEU A 188 13.70 18.33 6.87
C LEU A 188 12.21 18.34 6.48
N LEU A 189 11.71 19.42 5.89
CA LEU A 189 10.33 19.53 5.44
C LEU A 189 9.99 18.48 4.37
N VAL A 190 10.83 18.32 3.33
CA VAL A 190 10.60 17.34 2.27
C VAL A 190 10.64 15.91 2.81
N ASN A 191 11.59 15.60 3.70
CA ASN A 191 11.67 14.29 4.34
C ASN A 191 10.43 14.02 5.20
N SER A 192 10.01 14.99 6.02
CA SER A 192 8.79 14.87 6.85
C SER A 192 7.54 14.60 6.01
N ILE A 193 7.36 15.32 4.88
CA ILE A 193 6.24 15.08 3.95
C ILE A 193 6.24 13.63 3.44
N ILE A 194 7.40 13.10 3.06
CA ILE A 194 7.52 11.73 2.52
C ILE A 194 7.28 10.70 3.63
N GLU A 195 7.90 10.89 4.80
CA GLU A 195 7.77 9.97 5.93
C GLU A 195 6.33 9.89 6.45
N GLN A 196 5.66 11.04 6.63
CA GLN A 196 4.25 11.07 7.03
C GLN A 196 3.36 10.35 6.03
N ALA A 197 3.58 10.57 4.71
CA ALA A 197 2.84 9.87 3.68
C ALA A 197 3.05 8.35 3.75
N ALA A 198 4.28 7.89 3.95
CA ALA A 198 4.60 6.47 4.11
C ALA A 198 3.92 5.86 5.34
N ARG A 199 3.97 6.54 6.51
CA ARG A 199 3.30 6.09 7.75
C ARG A 199 1.78 6.02 7.61
N LEU A 200 1.19 6.96 6.87
CA LEU A 200 -0.24 6.97 6.54
C LEU A 200 -0.60 5.99 5.41
N ARG A 201 0.38 5.24 4.86
CA ARG A 201 0.21 4.31 3.74
C ARG A 201 -0.36 4.98 2.49
N ALA A 202 0.06 6.21 2.24
CA ALA A 202 -0.31 6.90 1.01
C ALA A 202 0.35 6.21 -0.19
N SER A 203 -0.39 6.08 -1.28
CA SER A 203 0.15 5.61 -2.56
C SER A 203 0.85 6.72 -3.34
N ASP A 204 0.33 7.96 -3.21
CA ASP A 204 0.86 9.10 -3.95
C ASP A 204 0.87 10.36 -3.06
N ILE A 205 1.89 11.21 -3.25
CA ILE A 205 2.00 12.55 -2.68
C ILE A 205 1.87 13.55 -3.82
N HIS A 206 0.97 14.50 -3.68
CA HIS A 206 0.81 15.61 -4.61
C HIS A 206 1.26 16.90 -3.95
N ILE A 207 2.25 17.58 -4.53
CA ILE A 207 2.69 18.92 -4.15
C ILE A 207 2.28 19.85 -5.28
N GLU A 208 1.31 20.72 -5.01
CA GLU A 208 0.61 21.50 -6.01
C GLU A 208 0.81 22.98 -5.81
N ALA A 209 1.29 23.66 -6.86
CA ALA A 209 1.37 25.11 -6.91
C ALA A 209 -0.03 25.71 -7.15
N LEU A 210 -0.49 26.50 -6.21
CA LEU A 210 -1.69 27.33 -6.32
C LEU A 210 -1.27 28.81 -6.28
N GLU A 211 -2.18 29.72 -6.60
CA GLU A 211 -1.89 31.15 -6.69
C GLU A 211 -1.16 31.71 -5.45
N ASN A 212 -1.61 31.35 -4.25
CA ASN A 212 -1.12 31.92 -3.00
C ASN A 212 -0.50 30.90 -2.03
N LYS A 213 -0.56 29.59 -2.36
CA LYS A 213 -0.10 28.53 -1.47
C LYS A 213 0.42 27.32 -2.22
N VAL A 214 1.28 26.56 -1.57
CA VAL A 214 1.66 25.21 -1.95
C VAL A 214 0.74 24.24 -1.20
N ARG A 215 -0.05 23.45 -1.89
CA ARG A 215 -0.94 22.45 -1.30
C ARG A 215 -0.31 21.07 -1.37
N VAL A 216 -0.25 20.38 -0.23
CA VAL A 216 0.20 18.99 -0.14
C VAL A 216 -1.00 18.09 0.10
N ARG A 217 -1.21 17.12 -0.81
CA ARG A 217 -2.26 16.11 -0.68
C ARG A 217 -1.67 14.72 -0.72
N TYR A 218 -2.20 13.82 0.09
CA TYR A 218 -1.88 12.40 0.06
C TYR A 218 -3.04 11.61 -0.51
N ARG A 219 -2.73 10.65 -1.38
CA ARG A 219 -3.70 9.66 -1.83
C ARG A 219 -3.64 8.47 -0.89
N ILE A 220 -4.66 8.31 -0.05
CA ILE A 220 -4.78 7.23 0.93
C ILE A 220 -6.00 6.40 0.54
N ASP A 221 -5.80 5.09 0.38
CA ASP A 221 -6.86 4.16 -0.04
C ASP A 221 -7.66 4.63 -1.29
N GLY A 222 -6.95 5.25 -2.26
CA GLY A 222 -7.50 5.73 -3.53
C GLY A 222 -8.06 7.16 -3.50
N ALA A 223 -8.35 7.75 -2.33
CA ALA A 223 -8.89 9.10 -2.18
C ALA A 223 -7.78 10.12 -1.84
N LEU A 224 -7.91 11.35 -2.35
CA LEU A 224 -6.99 12.45 -2.06
C LEU A 224 -7.46 13.26 -0.85
N TYR A 225 -6.55 13.49 0.09
CA TYR A 225 -6.77 14.29 1.30
C TYR A 225 -5.73 15.41 1.38
N GLU A 226 -6.16 16.66 1.60
CA GLU A 226 -5.26 17.77 1.92
C GLU A 226 -4.69 17.54 3.33
N LYS A 227 -3.36 17.56 3.43
CA LYS A 227 -2.63 17.32 4.69
C LYS A 227 -1.91 18.55 5.20
N ALA A 228 -1.37 19.36 4.29
CA ALA A 228 -0.67 20.58 4.63
C ALA A 228 -0.82 21.64 3.53
N ALA A 229 -0.68 22.89 3.93
CA ALA A 229 -0.57 24.01 3.01
C ALA A 229 0.58 24.92 3.49
N TYR A 230 1.48 25.26 2.57
CA TYR A 230 2.65 26.09 2.85
C TYR A 230 2.61 27.38 2.04
N SER A 231 3.44 28.35 2.41
CA SER A 231 3.61 29.57 1.64
C SER A 231 4.15 29.26 0.23
N ILE A 232 3.63 29.95 -0.79
CA ILE A 232 4.08 29.80 -2.19
C ILE A 232 5.58 30.03 -2.36
N HIS A 233 6.20 30.85 -1.51
CA HIS A 233 7.65 31.11 -1.52
C HIS A 233 8.51 29.88 -1.25
N LEU A 234 7.96 28.83 -0.62
CA LEU A 234 8.66 27.56 -0.39
C LEU A 234 8.66 26.63 -1.61
N LEU A 235 7.78 26.85 -2.60
CA LEU A 235 7.63 25.96 -3.75
C LEU A 235 8.96 25.70 -4.46
N SER A 236 9.68 26.74 -4.83
CA SER A 236 10.94 26.62 -5.58
C SER A 236 11.99 25.82 -4.80
N ALA A 237 12.07 25.99 -3.49
CA ALA A 237 13.02 25.26 -2.66
C ALA A 237 12.63 23.78 -2.50
N ILE A 238 11.33 23.48 -2.30
CA ILE A 238 10.80 22.12 -2.24
C ILE A 238 11.07 21.38 -3.54
N ILE A 239 10.72 21.99 -4.70
CA ILE A 239 10.91 21.38 -6.01
C ILE A 239 12.40 21.17 -6.32
N THR A 240 13.25 22.14 -6.00
CA THR A 240 14.70 22.00 -6.17
C THR A 240 15.24 20.83 -5.38
N ARG A 241 14.82 20.68 -4.12
CA ARG A 241 15.23 19.54 -3.29
C ARG A 241 14.77 18.20 -3.88
N LEU A 242 13.52 18.12 -4.35
CA LEU A 242 13.00 16.91 -5.00
C LEU A 242 13.74 16.57 -6.29
N LYS A 243 14.11 17.57 -7.09
CA LYS A 243 14.94 17.36 -8.29
C LYS A 243 16.33 16.82 -7.94
N ILE A 244 16.96 17.35 -6.90
CA ILE A 244 18.29 16.90 -6.46
C ILE A 244 18.23 15.42 -6.04
N ILE A 245 17.31 15.06 -5.15
CA ILE A 245 17.22 13.68 -4.66
C ILE A 245 16.66 12.69 -5.69
N GLY A 246 15.91 13.18 -6.68
CA GLY A 246 15.36 12.40 -7.79
C GLY A 246 16.28 12.31 -9.02
N GLY A 247 17.48 12.93 -8.99
CA GLY A 247 18.44 12.92 -10.10
C GLY A 247 17.98 13.70 -11.33
N MET A 248 17.20 14.77 -11.14
CA MET A 248 16.66 15.63 -12.21
C MET A 248 17.43 16.94 -12.35
N ASP A 249 17.29 17.59 -13.51
CA ASP A 249 17.92 18.89 -13.79
C ASP A 249 17.19 20.01 -13.02
N ILE A 250 17.92 20.68 -12.12
CA ILE A 250 17.42 21.80 -11.32
C ILE A 250 17.27 23.09 -12.10
N SER A 251 18.00 23.24 -13.20
CA SER A 251 18.00 24.45 -14.05
C SER A 251 16.82 24.47 -15.03
N GLU A 252 16.34 23.31 -15.46
CA GLU A 252 15.20 23.23 -16.40
C GLU A 252 13.86 23.25 -15.63
N LYS A 253 13.07 24.30 -15.85
CA LYS A 253 11.77 24.53 -15.18
C LYS A 253 10.58 24.53 -16.15
N ARG A 254 10.83 24.40 -17.45
CA ARG A 254 9.84 24.58 -18.52
C ARG A 254 9.37 23.27 -19.13
N LYS A 255 10.07 22.16 -18.83
CA LYS A 255 9.77 20.84 -19.37
C LYS A 255 9.42 19.86 -18.25
N PRO A 256 8.53 18.89 -18.52
CA PRO A 256 8.31 17.79 -17.60
C PRO A 256 9.60 17.01 -17.35
N GLN A 257 9.76 16.53 -16.13
CA GLN A 257 10.88 15.69 -15.74
C GLN A 257 10.40 14.55 -14.84
N ASP A 258 10.98 13.38 -15.04
CA ASP A 258 10.75 12.22 -14.20
C ASP A 258 12.04 11.81 -13.50
N GLY A 259 11.92 11.36 -12.26
CA GLY A 259 13.04 10.94 -11.43
C GLY A 259 12.65 9.79 -10.50
N ARG A 260 13.65 9.26 -9.79
CA ARG A 260 13.46 8.14 -8.86
C ARG A 260 14.25 8.38 -7.58
N ILE A 261 13.62 8.15 -6.44
CA ILE A 261 14.23 8.28 -5.11
C ILE A 261 14.12 6.92 -4.42
N THR A 262 15.22 6.43 -3.85
CA THR A 262 15.20 5.29 -2.94
C THR A 262 15.42 5.81 -1.53
N MET A 263 14.53 5.50 -0.60
CA MET A 263 14.59 5.96 0.79
C MET A 263 14.16 4.87 1.75
N GLU A 264 14.86 4.74 2.86
CA GLU A 264 14.46 3.87 3.96
C GLU A 264 13.63 4.69 4.97
N ILE A 265 12.41 4.24 5.26
CA ILE A 265 11.49 4.87 6.21
C ILE A 265 11.03 3.77 7.17
N ASP A 266 11.23 3.99 8.48
CA ASP A 266 10.85 3.05 9.53
C ASP A 266 11.31 1.61 9.21
N LYS A 267 12.58 1.44 8.82
CA LYS A 267 13.22 0.16 8.41
C LYS A 267 12.59 -0.51 7.17
N THR A 268 11.79 0.23 6.41
CA THR A 268 11.18 -0.25 5.16
C THR A 268 11.75 0.54 3.99
N GLU A 269 12.25 -0.16 2.98
CA GLU A 269 12.78 0.46 1.77
C GLU A 269 11.62 0.82 0.81
N TYR A 270 11.57 2.10 0.45
CA TYR A 270 10.62 2.66 -0.52
C TYR A 270 11.32 3.02 -1.82
N ASP A 271 10.69 2.65 -2.92
CA ASP A 271 10.97 3.16 -4.26
C ASP A 271 9.95 4.24 -4.58
N ILE A 272 10.41 5.48 -4.76
CA ILE A 272 9.56 6.64 -4.98
C ILE A 272 9.80 7.17 -6.39
N ARG A 273 8.79 7.05 -7.25
CA ARG A 273 8.81 7.62 -8.60
C ARG A 273 8.29 9.03 -8.54
N VAL A 274 9.06 9.97 -9.04
CA VAL A 274 8.79 11.41 -8.98
C VAL A 274 8.53 11.93 -10.38
N SER A 275 7.42 12.62 -10.57
CA SER A 275 7.11 13.32 -11.82
C SER A 275 6.86 14.79 -11.52
N ILE A 276 7.58 15.67 -12.22
CA ILE A 276 7.47 17.13 -12.11
C ILE A 276 6.92 17.68 -13.41
N LEU A 277 5.87 18.50 -13.29
CA LEU A 277 5.17 19.10 -14.41
C LEU A 277 5.07 20.62 -14.22
N PRO A 278 5.54 21.44 -15.18
CA PRO A 278 5.29 22.88 -15.16
C PRO A 278 3.80 23.21 -15.25
N THR A 279 3.33 24.09 -14.37
CA THR A 279 1.96 24.61 -14.37
C THR A 279 1.94 26.12 -14.32
N VAL A 280 0.77 26.76 -14.44
CA VAL A 280 0.61 28.22 -14.47
C VAL A 280 1.21 28.92 -13.24
N PHE A 281 1.05 28.33 -12.05
CA PHE A 281 1.52 28.93 -10.78
C PHE A 281 2.88 28.38 -10.32
N GLY A 282 3.54 27.54 -11.12
CA GLY A 282 4.82 26.92 -10.83
C GLY A 282 4.83 25.42 -11.11
N GLU A 283 5.89 24.75 -10.71
CA GLU A 283 6.04 23.32 -10.96
C GLU A 283 5.21 22.50 -9.96
N LYS A 284 4.39 21.59 -10.45
CA LYS A 284 3.67 20.58 -9.67
C LYS A 284 4.53 19.31 -9.60
N CYS A 285 4.56 18.67 -8.43
CA CYS A 285 5.21 17.39 -8.26
C CYS A 285 4.19 16.33 -7.81
N VAL A 286 4.33 15.12 -8.38
CA VAL A 286 3.65 13.93 -7.90
C VAL A 286 4.70 12.87 -7.61
N MET A 287 4.63 12.28 -6.42
CA MET A 287 5.50 11.19 -6.00
C MET A 287 4.65 9.94 -5.74
N ARG A 288 4.94 8.83 -6.41
CA ARG A 288 4.33 7.53 -6.16
C ARG A 288 5.23 6.70 -5.26
N LEU A 289 4.70 6.27 -4.11
CA LEU A 289 5.41 5.48 -3.12
C LEU A 289 5.13 3.99 -3.34
N ALA A 290 6.18 3.19 -3.55
CA ALA A 290 6.10 1.74 -3.63
C ALA A 290 7.04 1.11 -2.59
N GLN A 291 6.53 0.19 -1.77
CA GLN A 291 7.36 -0.62 -0.88
C GLN A 291 7.97 -1.76 -1.68
N LYS A 292 9.29 -1.97 -1.62
CA LYS A 292 9.96 -3.01 -2.40
C LYS A 292 9.53 -4.45 -2.06
N LYS A 293 9.05 -4.71 -0.84
CA LYS A 293 8.72 -6.06 -0.34
C LYS A 293 7.23 -6.39 -0.21
N ALA A 294 6.30 -5.49 -0.56
CA ALA A 294 4.91 -5.58 -0.10
C ALA A 294 3.90 -6.13 -1.12
N LEU A 295 4.33 -6.66 -2.27
CA LEU A 295 3.40 -7.05 -3.33
C LEU A 295 2.96 -8.51 -3.28
N THR A 296 3.73 -9.41 -2.67
CA THR A 296 3.30 -10.79 -2.44
C THR A 296 2.53 -10.90 -1.13
N ARG A 297 1.29 -11.36 -1.19
CA ARG A 297 0.41 -11.57 -0.04
C ARG A 297 -0.08 -13.01 -0.02
N ASP A 298 -0.56 -13.48 1.13
CA ASP A 298 -1.37 -14.68 1.15
C ASP A 298 -2.65 -14.43 0.33
N LYS A 299 -3.02 -15.36 -0.56
CA LYS A 299 -4.23 -15.24 -1.40
C LYS A 299 -5.51 -15.02 -0.58
N LYS A 300 -5.56 -15.51 0.67
CA LYS A 300 -6.67 -15.28 1.60
C LYS A 300 -6.81 -13.81 2.01
N GLU A 301 -5.73 -13.04 1.97
CA GLU A 301 -5.74 -11.61 2.29
C GLU A 301 -6.22 -10.73 1.12
N LEU A 302 -6.29 -11.29 -0.09
CA LEU A 302 -6.73 -10.56 -1.28
C LEU A 302 -8.23 -10.23 -1.24
N GLY A 303 -9.00 -10.99 -0.46
CA GLY A 303 -10.44 -10.77 -0.27
C GLY A 303 -11.34 -11.65 -1.11
N PHE A 304 -10.81 -12.71 -1.70
CA PHE A 304 -11.64 -13.73 -2.35
C PHE A 304 -12.62 -14.38 -1.37
N SER A 305 -13.84 -14.60 -1.80
CA SER A 305 -14.74 -15.56 -1.14
C SER A 305 -14.25 -16.98 -1.36
N ASP A 306 -14.77 -17.95 -0.59
CA ASP A 306 -14.39 -19.37 -0.74
C ASP A 306 -14.69 -19.91 -2.15
N GLU A 307 -15.74 -19.41 -2.80
CA GLU A 307 -16.13 -19.79 -4.15
C GLU A 307 -15.19 -19.18 -5.19
N GLU A 308 -14.89 -17.88 -5.06
CA GLU A 308 -13.95 -17.17 -5.91
C GLU A 308 -12.54 -17.75 -5.77
N LEU A 309 -12.12 -18.12 -4.56
CA LEU A 309 -10.83 -18.74 -4.30
C LEU A 309 -10.71 -20.10 -5.02
N LYS A 310 -11.76 -20.93 -4.97
CA LYS A 310 -11.79 -22.20 -5.71
C LYS A 310 -11.72 -21.99 -7.21
N ALA A 311 -12.44 -21.00 -7.74
CA ALA A 311 -12.38 -20.66 -9.16
C ALA A 311 -10.99 -20.17 -9.57
N PHE A 312 -10.37 -19.32 -8.73
CA PHE A 312 -9.01 -18.82 -8.93
C PHE A 312 -7.99 -19.96 -8.94
N ASP A 313 -8.03 -20.86 -7.93
CA ASP A 313 -7.15 -22.02 -7.85
C ASP A 313 -7.34 -22.95 -9.05
N HIS A 314 -8.58 -23.18 -9.48
CA HIS A 314 -8.87 -24.01 -10.64
C HIS A 314 -8.25 -23.43 -11.95
N ILE A 315 -8.30 -22.10 -12.11
CA ILE A 315 -7.69 -21.43 -13.26
C ILE A 315 -6.15 -21.56 -13.22
N LEU A 316 -5.54 -21.44 -12.03
CA LEU A 316 -4.09 -21.56 -11.86
C LEU A 316 -3.56 -23.00 -12.06
N MET A 317 -4.40 -24.03 -11.95
CA MET A 317 -4.01 -25.43 -12.21
C MET A 317 -3.78 -25.75 -13.69
N ASN A 318 -4.11 -24.84 -14.61
CA ASN A 318 -3.84 -25.04 -16.02
C ASN A 318 -2.34 -25.04 -16.30
N THR A 319 -1.88 -25.99 -17.07
CA THR A 319 -0.47 -26.14 -17.48
C THR A 319 -0.10 -25.28 -18.68
N ASN A 320 -1.09 -24.84 -19.45
CA ASN A 320 -0.95 -23.99 -20.63
C ASN A 320 -2.21 -23.14 -20.84
N GLY A 321 -2.09 -22.11 -21.63
CA GLY A 321 -3.18 -21.19 -21.94
C GLY A 321 -2.90 -19.78 -21.42
N ILE A 322 -3.90 -18.90 -21.48
CA ILE A 322 -3.79 -17.51 -21.03
C ILE A 322 -4.73 -17.28 -19.83
N ILE A 323 -4.19 -16.71 -18.76
CA ILE A 323 -4.93 -16.19 -17.61
C ILE A 323 -4.79 -14.68 -17.63
N LEU A 324 -5.92 -13.98 -17.57
CA LEU A 324 -5.96 -12.52 -17.65
C LEU A 324 -6.54 -11.90 -16.37
N VAL A 325 -5.85 -10.91 -15.84
CA VAL A 325 -6.37 -10.06 -14.76
C VAL A 325 -6.66 -8.69 -15.32
N THR A 326 -7.90 -8.24 -15.22
CA THR A 326 -8.34 -6.99 -15.81
C THR A 326 -8.90 -6.00 -14.78
N GLY A 327 -8.88 -4.73 -15.13
CA GLY A 327 -9.38 -3.64 -14.30
C GLY A 327 -8.61 -2.35 -14.52
N PRO A 328 -9.08 -1.21 -13.97
CA PRO A 328 -8.41 0.08 -14.09
C PRO A 328 -7.07 0.09 -13.34
N THR A 329 -6.32 1.17 -13.54
CA THR A 329 -5.11 1.44 -12.76
C THR A 329 -5.44 1.52 -11.27
N GLY A 330 -4.66 0.85 -10.44
CA GLY A 330 -4.86 0.83 -8.99
C GLY A 330 -5.93 -0.17 -8.50
N SER A 331 -6.45 -1.05 -9.36
CA SER A 331 -7.38 -2.12 -8.94
C SER A 331 -6.72 -3.31 -8.24
N GLY A 332 -5.39 -3.32 -8.14
CA GLY A 332 -4.64 -4.37 -7.44
C GLY A 332 -4.18 -5.53 -8.32
N LYS A 333 -4.25 -5.42 -9.66
CA LYS A 333 -3.85 -6.47 -10.62
C LYS A 333 -2.46 -7.05 -10.35
N SER A 334 -1.45 -6.17 -10.23
CA SER A 334 -0.07 -6.60 -9.98
C SER A 334 0.07 -7.42 -8.69
N THR A 335 -0.64 -7.02 -7.61
CA THR A 335 -0.64 -7.78 -6.35
C THR A 335 -1.22 -9.18 -6.55
N THR A 336 -2.35 -9.31 -7.26
CA THR A 336 -2.99 -10.60 -7.54
C THR A 336 -2.08 -11.48 -8.41
N LEU A 337 -1.47 -10.91 -9.47
CA LEU A 337 -0.53 -11.64 -10.32
C LEU A 337 0.72 -12.09 -9.57
N TYR A 338 1.33 -11.21 -8.78
CA TYR A 338 2.52 -11.54 -8.01
C TYR A 338 2.23 -12.60 -6.95
N THR A 339 1.04 -12.57 -6.33
CA THR A 339 0.58 -13.62 -5.43
C THR A 339 0.42 -14.96 -6.18
N ALA A 340 -0.20 -14.95 -7.37
CA ALA A 340 -0.33 -16.13 -8.21
C ALA A 340 1.03 -16.69 -8.63
N LEU A 341 1.95 -15.84 -9.12
CA LEU A 341 3.29 -16.25 -9.52
C LEU A 341 4.10 -16.80 -8.34
N SER A 342 3.98 -16.21 -7.16
CA SER A 342 4.66 -16.71 -5.96
C SER A 342 4.17 -18.10 -5.55
N GLU A 343 2.89 -18.42 -5.77
CA GLU A 343 2.33 -19.76 -5.51
C GLU A 343 2.79 -20.79 -6.55
N LEU A 344 2.92 -20.36 -7.81
CA LEU A 344 3.38 -21.19 -8.91
C LEU A 344 4.90 -21.37 -8.96
N ASN A 345 5.65 -20.54 -8.22
CA ASN A 345 7.10 -20.55 -8.21
C ASN A 345 7.63 -21.73 -7.38
N LYS A 346 8.04 -22.78 -8.08
CA LYS A 346 8.62 -24.01 -7.54
C LYS A 346 9.97 -24.25 -8.17
N ASP A 347 10.80 -25.06 -7.53
CA ASP A 347 12.16 -25.35 -8.00
C ASP A 347 12.23 -26.00 -9.39
N ASP A 348 11.15 -26.64 -9.83
CA ASP A 348 11.01 -27.32 -11.10
C ASP A 348 10.26 -26.52 -12.17
N VAL A 349 10.00 -25.23 -11.94
CA VAL A 349 9.23 -24.35 -12.84
C VAL A 349 10.04 -23.12 -13.21
N ASN A 350 10.26 -22.89 -14.50
CA ASN A 350 10.93 -21.71 -15.02
C ASN A 350 9.93 -20.59 -15.29
N ILE A 351 9.91 -19.56 -14.44
CA ILE A 351 9.04 -18.39 -14.58
C ILE A 351 9.83 -17.19 -15.07
N ILE A 352 9.38 -16.59 -16.18
CA ILE A 352 10.00 -15.38 -16.72
C ILE A 352 8.94 -14.31 -16.90
N THR A 353 9.22 -13.07 -16.44
CA THR A 353 8.32 -11.94 -16.61
C THR A 353 8.90 -10.87 -17.53
N VAL A 354 8.03 -10.07 -18.14
CA VAL A 354 8.37 -8.79 -18.80
C VAL A 354 7.42 -7.69 -18.33
N GLU A 355 7.97 -6.60 -17.81
CA GLU A 355 7.21 -5.58 -17.06
C GLU A 355 7.67 -4.15 -17.40
N ASP A 356 6.78 -3.17 -17.26
CA ASP A 356 7.07 -1.73 -17.51
C ASP A 356 6.50 -0.83 -16.39
N PRO A 357 7.28 -0.66 -15.30
CA PRO A 357 8.48 -1.41 -14.91
C PRO A 357 8.17 -2.57 -13.96
N VAL A 358 9.22 -3.31 -13.55
CA VAL A 358 9.14 -4.27 -12.42
C VAL A 358 8.75 -3.53 -11.15
N GLU A 359 7.66 -3.96 -10.52
CA GLU A 359 7.13 -3.29 -9.32
C GLU A 359 7.79 -3.75 -8.03
N ALA A 360 8.14 -5.04 -7.93
CA ALA A 360 8.89 -5.63 -6.83
C ALA A 360 9.65 -6.87 -7.31
N ASN A 361 10.77 -7.16 -6.67
CA ASN A 361 11.52 -8.38 -6.97
C ASN A 361 10.88 -9.58 -6.29
N ILE A 362 10.74 -10.68 -7.03
CA ILE A 362 10.27 -11.98 -6.52
C ILE A 362 11.45 -12.94 -6.63
N ASP A 363 11.88 -13.49 -5.49
CA ASP A 363 12.97 -14.46 -5.47
C ASP A 363 12.60 -15.70 -6.28
N GLY A 364 13.53 -16.21 -7.10
CA GLY A 364 13.32 -17.37 -7.95
C GLY A 364 12.65 -17.08 -9.30
N ILE A 365 12.25 -15.85 -9.60
CA ILE A 365 11.65 -15.44 -10.87
C ILE A 365 12.60 -14.55 -11.66
N ASN A 366 12.74 -14.82 -12.96
CA ASN A 366 13.53 -13.99 -13.86
C ASN A 366 12.67 -12.84 -14.40
N GLN A 367 12.88 -11.63 -13.89
CA GLN A 367 12.08 -10.45 -14.22
C GLN A 367 12.81 -9.53 -15.20
N VAL A 368 12.24 -9.33 -16.38
CA VAL A 368 12.77 -8.45 -17.44
C VAL A 368 12.03 -7.12 -17.37
N GLN A 369 12.77 -6.02 -17.31
CA GLN A 369 12.20 -4.68 -17.39
C GLN A 369 12.32 -4.13 -18.81
N VAL A 370 11.20 -3.63 -19.35
CA VAL A 370 11.15 -2.91 -20.64
C VAL A 370 12.14 -1.74 -20.63
N ASN A 371 12.86 -1.57 -21.73
CA ASN A 371 13.77 -0.47 -21.94
C ASN A 371 13.68 0.04 -23.39
N ASN A 372 12.82 1.00 -23.63
CA ASN A 372 12.60 1.57 -24.96
C ASN A 372 13.85 2.24 -25.57
N LYS A 373 14.81 2.68 -24.73
CA LYS A 373 16.08 3.25 -25.23
C LYS A 373 17.00 2.19 -25.84
N ALA A 374 16.81 0.94 -25.45
CA ALA A 374 17.55 -0.21 -25.94
C ALA A 374 16.72 -1.11 -26.87
N ASP A 375 15.57 -0.61 -27.36
CA ASP A 375 14.60 -1.36 -28.17
C ASP A 375 14.10 -2.67 -27.53
N LEU A 376 14.21 -2.78 -26.20
CA LEU A 376 13.67 -3.87 -25.42
C LEU A 376 12.20 -3.58 -25.08
N THR A 377 11.31 -3.86 -26.02
CA THR A 377 9.86 -3.71 -25.89
C THR A 377 9.21 -4.99 -25.36
N PHE A 378 7.90 -4.95 -25.01
CA PHE A 378 7.16 -6.17 -24.64
C PHE A 378 7.26 -7.25 -25.71
N ALA A 379 7.02 -6.93 -26.97
CA ALA A 379 7.06 -7.88 -28.08
C ALA A 379 8.46 -8.45 -28.31
N SER A 380 9.52 -7.61 -28.29
CA SER A 380 10.90 -8.08 -28.52
C SER A 380 11.40 -8.95 -27.37
N ALA A 381 11.09 -8.58 -26.12
CA ALA A 381 11.40 -9.38 -24.94
C ALA A 381 10.68 -10.72 -24.97
N LEU A 382 9.37 -10.74 -25.28
CA LEU A 382 8.56 -11.96 -25.32
C LEU A 382 9.08 -12.96 -26.35
N ARG A 383 9.47 -12.49 -27.55
CA ARG A 383 10.13 -13.37 -28.57
C ARG A 383 11.44 -13.97 -28.04
N SER A 384 12.17 -13.26 -27.21
CA SER A 384 13.40 -13.78 -26.61
C SER A 384 13.12 -14.74 -25.46
N ILE A 385 12.11 -14.46 -24.65
CA ILE A 385 11.66 -15.30 -23.53
C ILE A 385 11.27 -16.70 -24.06
N LEU A 386 10.57 -16.80 -25.19
CA LEU A 386 10.20 -18.08 -25.82
C LEU A 386 11.39 -18.98 -26.20
N ARG A 387 12.63 -18.46 -26.17
CA ARG A 387 13.86 -19.23 -26.40
C ARG A 387 14.66 -19.47 -25.11
N GLN A 388 14.07 -19.18 -23.96
CA GLN A 388 14.67 -19.35 -22.64
C GLN A 388 14.05 -20.52 -21.86
N ASP A 389 13.38 -21.45 -22.56
CA ASP A 389 12.72 -22.62 -21.98
C ASP A 389 11.77 -22.26 -20.81
N PRO A 390 10.83 -21.33 -21.00
CA PRO A 390 9.91 -20.94 -19.95
C PRO A 390 8.76 -21.93 -19.82
N ASP A 391 8.34 -22.24 -18.59
CA ASP A 391 7.07 -22.92 -18.32
C ASP A 391 5.94 -21.89 -18.17
N ILE A 392 6.23 -20.77 -17.46
CA ILE A 392 5.28 -19.71 -17.19
C ILE A 392 5.85 -18.37 -17.65
N ILE A 393 5.06 -17.64 -18.42
CA ILE A 393 5.41 -16.31 -18.91
C ILE A 393 4.43 -15.29 -18.33
N MET A 394 4.92 -14.28 -17.64
CA MET A 394 4.08 -13.14 -17.24
C MET A 394 4.40 -11.93 -18.11
N ILE A 395 3.38 -11.35 -18.70
CA ILE A 395 3.44 -10.11 -19.45
C ILE A 395 2.74 -9.06 -18.60
N GLY A 396 3.46 -8.01 -18.18
CA GLY A 396 2.93 -6.97 -17.28
C GLY A 396 1.59 -6.43 -17.77
N GLU A 397 1.47 -6.16 -19.06
CA GLU A 397 0.20 -5.83 -19.72
C GLU A 397 0.27 -6.06 -21.24
N ILE A 398 -0.88 -6.32 -21.85
CA ILE A 398 -1.05 -6.38 -23.30
C ILE A 398 -1.71 -5.09 -23.78
N ARG A 399 -0.97 -4.29 -24.60
CA ARG A 399 -1.46 -2.99 -25.11
C ARG A 399 -1.68 -2.95 -26.61
N ASP A 400 -1.02 -3.84 -27.34
CA ASP A 400 -0.95 -3.82 -28.79
C ASP A 400 -1.16 -5.20 -29.41
N GLN A 401 -1.48 -5.21 -30.70
CA GLN A 401 -1.75 -6.41 -31.49
C GLN A 401 -0.57 -7.38 -31.50
N GLU A 402 0.66 -6.88 -31.65
CA GLU A 402 1.85 -7.72 -31.77
C GLU A 402 2.08 -8.55 -30.50
N THR A 403 2.02 -7.89 -29.33
CA THR A 403 2.15 -8.54 -28.03
C THR A 403 1.02 -9.53 -27.79
N ALA A 404 -0.24 -9.18 -28.16
CA ALA A 404 -1.40 -10.06 -28.03
C ALA A 404 -1.24 -11.37 -28.85
N GLN A 405 -0.83 -11.24 -30.12
CA GLN A 405 -0.63 -12.39 -31.00
C GLN A 405 0.48 -13.33 -30.51
N ILE A 406 1.62 -12.78 -30.05
CA ILE A 406 2.72 -13.59 -29.51
C ILE A 406 2.28 -14.32 -28.23
N ALA A 407 1.54 -13.64 -27.34
CA ALA A 407 1.02 -14.21 -26.11
C ALA A 407 0.07 -15.39 -26.40
N VAL A 408 -0.83 -15.24 -27.36
CA VAL A 408 -1.77 -16.30 -27.78
C VAL A 408 -0.99 -17.47 -28.40
N GLN A 409 -0.03 -17.21 -29.27
CA GLN A 409 0.80 -18.27 -29.86
C GLN A 409 1.58 -19.03 -28.79
N ALA A 410 2.19 -18.33 -27.84
CA ALA A 410 2.91 -18.95 -26.72
C ALA A 410 2.00 -19.89 -25.92
N SER A 411 0.78 -19.47 -25.64
CA SER A 411 -0.19 -20.26 -24.87
C SER A 411 -0.65 -21.54 -25.60
N ILE A 412 -0.81 -21.47 -26.91
CA ILE A 412 -1.21 -22.61 -27.73
C ILE A 412 -0.04 -23.60 -27.87
N THR A 413 1.21 -23.10 -27.87
CA THR A 413 2.41 -23.95 -27.98
C THR A 413 2.85 -24.59 -26.67
N GLY A 414 2.08 -24.47 -25.59
CA GLY A 414 2.29 -25.23 -24.36
C GLY A 414 2.67 -24.41 -23.13
N HIS A 415 2.81 -23.10 -23.25
CA HIS A 415 3.20 -22.23 -22.12
C HIS A 415 1.98 -21.70 -21.36
N LEU A 416 2.09 -21.54 -20.05
CA LEU A 416 1.11 -20.79 -19.29
C LEU A 416 1.47 -19.31 -19.35
N VAL A 417 0.60 -18.50 -19.94
CA VAL A 417 0.77 -17.06 -20.06
C VAL A 417 -0.14 -16.35 -19.07
N VAL A 418 0.40 -15.46 -18.27
CA VAL A 418 -0.36 -14.65 -17.31
C VAL A 418 -0.17 -13.17 -17.66
N SER A 419 -1.25 -12.39 -17.78
CA SER A 419 -1.13 -10.99 -18.18
C SER A 419 -2.23 -10.12 -17.62
N THR A 420 -2.10 -8.79 -17.85
CA THR A 420 -3.15 -7.83 -17.52
C THR A 420 -3.69 -7.10 -18.75
N LEU A 421 -4.93 -6.65 -18.60
CA LEU A 421 -5.62 -5.76 -19.52
C LEU A 421 -6.35 -4.65 -18.75
N HIS A 422 -6.76 -3.61 -19.47
CA HIS A 422 -7.54 -2.50 -18.93
C HIS A 422 -8.96 -2.53 -19.49
N THR A 423 -9.77 -3.47 -18.99
CA THR A 423 -11.21 -3.58 -19.33
C THR A 423 -12.05 -3.55 -18.06
N ASN A 424 -13.35 -3.31 -18.19
CA ASN A 424 -14.24 -3.10 -17.06
C ASN A 424 -14.87 -4.39 -16.53
N SER A 425 -14.99 -5.43 -17.35
CA SER A 425 -15.55 -6.74 -16.99
C SER A 425 -14.72 -7.88 -17.60
N SER A 426 -14.95 -9.09 -17.15
CA SER A 426 -14.29 -10.27 -17.71
C SER A 426 -14.73 -10.54 -19.16
N ALA A 427 -16.02 -10.40 -19.47
CA ALA A 427 -16.53 -10.62 -20.83
C ALA A 427 -15.98 -9.57 -21.83
N SER A 428 -15.89 -8.28 -21.44
CA SER A 428 -15.32 -7.22 -22.28
C SER A 428 -13.84 -7.42 -22.61
N THR A 429 -13.15 -8.28 -21.87
CA THR A 429 -11.75 -8.63 -22.13
C THR A 429 -11.62 -9.44 -23.43
N ILE A 430 -12.57 -10.28 -23.75
CA ILE A 430 -12.61 -11.05 -25.01
C ILE A 430 -12.70 -10.09 -26.20
N SER A 431 -13.69 -9.21 -26.21
CA SER A 431 -13.83 -8.20 -27.28
C SER A 431 -12.60 -7.31 -27.41
N ARG A 432 -11.97 -6.93 -26.30
CA ARG A 432 -10.75 -6.12 -26.34
C ARG A 432 -9.60 -6.81 -27.06
N LEU A 433 -9.46 -8.13 -26.89
CA LEU A 433 -8.46 -8.92 -27.62
C LEU A 433 -8.82 -9.10 -29.09
N GLU A 434 -10.12 -9.22 -29.41
CA GLU A 434 -10.61 -9.21 -30.80
C GLU A 434 -10.32 -7.89 -31.49
N ASP A 435 -10.54 -6.75 -30.82
CA ASP A 435 -10.18 -5.40 -31.29
C ASP A 435 -8.66 -5.26 -31.55
N MET A 436 -7.84 -6.00 -30.81
CA MET A 436 -6.39 -6.09 -31.04
C MET A 436 -6.02 -7.05 -32.16
N GLY A 437 -6.99 -7.59 -32.90
CA GLY A 437 -6.77 -8.43 -34.08
C GLY A 437 -6.46 -9.87 -33.74
N VAL A 438 -6.91 -10.38 -32.59
CA VAL A 438 -6.85 -11.81 -32.26
C VAL A 438 -8.16 -12.47 -32.67
N GLU A 439 -8.06 -13.52 -33.47
CA GLU A 439 -9.24 -14.28 -33.98
C GLU A 439 -9.98 -14.99 -32.84
N SER A 440 -11.33 -14.93 -32.85
CA SER A 440 -12.20 -15.46 -31.78
C SER A 440 -11.96 -16.96 -31.51
N TYR A 441 -11.65 -17.75 -32.52
CA TYR A 441 -11.36 -19.18 -32.33
C TYR A 441 -10.02 -19.42 -31.60
N LEU A 442 -9.03 -18.53 -31.78
CA LEU A 442 -7.76 -18.61 -31.06
C LEU A 442 -7.98 -18.20 -29.57
N LEU A 443 -8.82 -17.21 -29.31
CA LEU A 443 -9.18 -16.81 -27.95
C LEU A 443 -9.93 -17.93 -27.23
N ALA A 444 -10.87 -18.57 -27.91
CA ALA A 444 -11.61 -19.69 -27.37
C ALA A 444 -10.71 -20.87 -26.96
N ASP A 445 -9.62 -21.11 -27.67
CA ASP A 445 -8.66 -22.19 -27.35
C ASP A 445 -7.62 -21.78 -26.31
N SER A 446 -7.15 -20.56 -26.38
CA SER A 446 -6.03 -20.06 -25.55
C SER A 446 -6.46 -19.61 -24.16
N VAL A 447 -7.56 -18.85 -24.02
CA VAL A 447 -7.98 -18.28 -22.74
C VAL A 447 -8.53 -19.38 -21.83
N LYS A 448 -8.03 -19.43 -20.58
CA LYS A 448 -8.49 -20.38 -19.54
C LYS A 448 -9.33 -19.70 -18.47
N GLY A 449 -9.04 -18.45 -18.18
CA GLY A 449 -9.79 -17.68 -17.21
C GLY A 449 -9.49 -16.18 -17.28
N ILE A 450 -10.48 -15.40 -16.92
CA ILE A 450 -10.39 -13.93 -16.84
C ILE A 450 -10.90 -13.50 -15.48
N ILE A 451 -10.12 -12.64 -14.81
CA ILE A 451 -10.39 -12.13 -13.47
C ILE A 451 -10.54 -10.62 -13.57
N ALA A 452 -11.77 -10.13 -13.61
CA ALA A 452 -11.99 -8.69 -13.46
C ALA A 452 -11.94 -8.31 -11.97
N GLN A 453 -11.22 -7.24 -11.67
CA GLN A 453 -10.89 -6.85 -10.29
C GLN A 453 -11.06 -5.35 -10.05
N ARG A 454 -11.61 -5.01 -8.88
CA ARG A 454 -11.65 -3.67 -8.32
C ARG A 454 -11.23 -3.71 -6.85
N LEU A 455 -10.86 -2.56 -6.29
CA LEU A 455 -10.62 -2.40 -4.86
C LEU A 455 -11.70 -1.49 -4.28
N VAL A 456 -12.34 -1.93 -3.21
CA VAL A 456 -13.24 -1.13 -2.37
C VAL A 456 -12.57 -0.83 -1.03
N ARG A 457 -12.88 0.32 -0.43
CA ARG A 457 -12.35 0.68 0.89
C ARG A 457 -13.07 -0.11 1.96
N ARG A 458 -12.32 -0.61 2.94
CA ARG A 458 -12.87 -1.30 4.11
C ARG A 458 -13.33 -0.27 5.14
N LEU A 459 -14.51 -0.46 5.67
CA LEU A 459 -15.01 0.34 6.80
C LEU A 459 -14.07 0.21 7.99
N CYS A 460 -13.84 1.31 8.67
CA CYS A 460 -13.04 1.31 9.89
C CYS A 460 -13.77 0.52 11.00
N PRO A 461 -13.19 -0.57 11.53
CA PRO A 461 -13.87 -1.39 12.53
C PRO A 461 -14.13 -0.64 13.84
N ALA A 462 -13.39 0.45 14.10
CA ALA A 462 -13.51 1.22 15.33
C ALA A 462 -14.64 2.25 15.31
N CYS A 463 -15.12 2.68 14.12
CA CYS A 463 -16.09 3.77 14.05
C CYS A 463 -17.25 3.53 13.07
N LYS A 464 -17.28 2.38 12.38
CA LYS A 464 -18.45 2.05 11.55
C LYS A 464 -19.71 2.01 12.42
N ARG A 465 -20.81 2.53 11.90
CA ARG A 465 -22.10 2.50 12.60
C ARG A 465 -23.15 1.76 11.79
N GLU A 466 -24.13 1.19 12.48
CA GLU A 466 -25.23 0.49 11.85
C GLU A 466 -26.12 1.49 11.08
N HIS A 467 -26.54 1.07 9.90
CA HIS A 467 -27.50 1.75 9.04
C HIS A 467 -28.53 0.74 8.56
N LEU A 468 -29.82 1.11 8.59
CA LEU A 468 -30.88 0.31 8.00
C LEU A 468 -31.05 0.71 6.53
N LEU A 469 -30.97 -0.27 5.63
CA LEU A 469 -31.19 -0.03 4.20
C LEU A 469 -32.50 0.70 3.95
N THR A 470 -32.43 1.81 3.21
CA THR A 470 -33.59 2.53 2.70
C THR A 470 -34.31 1.70 1.63
N GLU A 471 -35.52 2.10 1.24
CA GLU A 471 -36.27 1.42 0.17
C GLU A 471 -35.55 1.51 -1.19
N GLU A 472 -34.88 2.63 -1.46
CA GLU A 472 -34.10 2.85 -2.68
C GLU A 472 -32.85 1.95 -2.70
N GLU A 473 -32.12 1.86 -1.59
CA GLU A 473 -30.96 0.97 -1.45
C GLU A 473 -31.32 -0.51 -1.58
N LYS A 474 -32.49 -0.90 -0.99
CA LYS A 474 -33.02 -2.27 -1.14
C LYS A 474 -33.41 -2.56 -2.60
N ALA A 475 -34.08 -1.62 -3.26
CA ALA A 475 -34.44 -1.77 -4.67
C ALA A 475 -33.18 -1.94 -5.55
N PHE A 476 -32.14 -1.15 -5.26
CA PHE A 476 -30.87 -1.26 -5.96
C PHE A 476 -30.20 -2.63 -5.76
N MET A 477 -30.23 -3.19 -4.56
CA MET A 477 -29.65 -4.50 -4.22
C MET A 477 -30.61 -5.68 -4.48
N ASN A 478 -31.74 -5.46 -5.16
CA ASN A 478 -32.80 -6.46 -5.39
C ASN A 478 -33.28 -7.16 -4.11
N ILE A 479 -33.31 -6.44 -2.98
CA ILE A 479 -33.79 -6.93 -1.69
C ILE A 479 -35.26 -6.55 -1.52
N PRO A 480 -36.12 -7.49 -1.11
CA PRO A 480 -37.54 -7.18 -0.89
C PRO A 480 -37.75 -6.06 0.15
N ALA A 481 -38.60 -5.08 -0.16
CA ALA A 481 -38.81 -3.89 0.68
C ALA A 481 -39.20 -4.20 2.12
N PHE A 482 -39.99 -5.29 2.33
CA PHE A 482 -40.44 -5.72 3.67
C PHE A 482 -39.33 -6.31 4.57
N ARG A 483 -38.14 -6.67 4.01
CA ARG A 483 -37.06 -7.27 4.77
C ARG A 483 -36.20 -6.18 5.41
N PRO A 484 -36.14 -6.03 6.73
CA PRO A 484 -35.19 -5.16 7.38
C PRO A 484 -33.78 -5.75 7.24
N VAL A 485 -32.88 -5.00 6.62
CA VAL A 485 -31.48 -5.41 6.47
C VAL A 485 -30.59 -4.33 7.05
N LYS A 486 -29.69 -4.71 7.94
CA LYS A 486 -28.68 -3.86 8.53
C LYS A 486 -27.40 -3.92 7.70
N ILE A 487 -26.85 -2.78 7.39
CA ILE A 487 -25.53 -2.58 6.82
C ILE A 487 -24.75 -1.62 7.69
N TYR A 488 -23.55 -1.21 7.24
CA TYR A 488 -22.74 -0.27 7.99
C TYR A 488 -22.30 0.89 7.12
N GLU A 489 -22.19 2.08 7.74
CA GLU A 489 -21.71 3.28 7.08
C GLU A 489 -20.46 3.87 7.78
N PRO A 490 -19.64 4.65 7.03
CA PRO A 490 -18.46 5.28 7.59
C PRO A 490 -18.84 6.43 8.52
N CYS A 491 -18.18 6.54 9.67
CA CYS A 491 -18.38 7.66 10.60
C CYS A 491 -17.18 8.61 10.61
N GLY A 492 -15.98 8.06 10.81
CA GLY A 492 -14.75 8.81 11.03
C GLY A 492 -14.29 8.78 12.48
N CYS A 493 -13.01 8.52 12.68
CA CYS A 493 -12.35 8.60 13.98
C CYS A 493 -10.83 8.79 13.78
N GLU A 494 -10.10 9.03 14.83
CA GLU A 494 -8.64 9.20 14.76
C GLU A 494 -7.91 7.99 14.17
N LYS A 495 -8.36 6.74 14.46
CA LYS A 495 -7.77 5.50 13.93
C LYS A 495 -7.84 5.38 12.40
N CYS A 496 -8.76 6.07 11.77
CA CYS A 496 -8.91 6.12 10.32
C CYS A 496 -8.61 7.51 9.74
N ALA A 497 -7.95 8.39 10.49
CA ALA A 497 -7.70 9.79 10.12
C ALA A 497 -8.98 10.50 9.65
N ASN A 498 -10.10 10.28 10.37
CA ASN A 498 -11.45 10.82 10.12
C ASN A 498 -12.06 10.45 8.74
N THR A 499 -11.51 9.46 8.04
CA THR A 499 -12.03 9.04 6.74
C THR A 499 -13.23 8.08 6.83
N GLY A 500 -13.42 7.40 7.97
CA GLY A 500 -14.38 6.31 8.14
C GLY A 500 -13.94 4.99 7.52
N TYR A 501 -12.79 4.95 6.84
CA TYR A 501 -12.25 3.77 6.16
C TYR A 501 -10.83 3.46 6.60
N LYS A 502 -10.42 2.18 6.54
CA LYS A 502 -9.05 1.74 6.84
C LYS A 502 -8.67 0.53 5.99
N GLY A 503 -7.85 0.78 4.98
CA GLY A 503 -7.40 -0.24 4.02
C GLY A 503 -8.42 -0.53 2.93
N ARG A 504 -8.05 -1.44 2.03
CA ARG A 504 -8.84 -1.84 0.86
C ARG A 504 -8.97 -3.35 0.82
N ILE A 505 -9.97 -3.85 0.08
CA ILE A 505 -10.21 -5.26 -0.18
C ILE A 505 -10.61 -5.43 -1.65
N GLY A 506 -10.22 -6.54 -2.26
CA GLY A 506 -10.60 -6.87 -3.63
C GLY A 506 -12.09 -7.27 -3.73
N ILE A 507 -12.69 -6.92 -4.85
CA ILE A 507 -13.91 -7.52 -5.36
C ILE A 507 -13.59 -8.12 -6.74
N TYR A 508 -14.16 -9.25 -7.03
CA TYR A 508 -13.76 -10.08 -8.16
C TYR A 508 -14.96 -10.53 -8.98
N GLU A 509 -14.73 -10.65 -10.28
CA GLU A 509 -15.59 -11.32 -11.24
C GLU A 509 -14.70 -12.31 -11.97
N ILE A 510 -14.85 -13.61 -11.69
CA ILE A 510 -13.98 -14.67 -12.20
C ILE A 510 -14.72 -15.50 -13.23
N MET A 511 -14.35 -15.33 -14.50
CA MET A 511 -14.88 -16.07 -15.62
C MET A 511 -13.94 -17.23 -15.97
N THR A 512 -14.30 -18.44 -15.58
CA THR A 512 -13.64 -19.67 -16.02
C THR A 512 -14.17 -20.07 -17.39
N ILE A 513 -13.30 -20.31 -18.36
CA ILE A 513 -13.72 -20.66 -19.73
C ILE A 513 -14.13 -22.13 -19.80
N THR A 514 -15.43 -22.35 -19.73
CA THR A 514 -16.07 -23.67 -19.86
C THR A 514 -16.22 -24.08 -21.35
N PRO A 515 -16.51 -25.34 -21.67
CA PRO A 515 -16.79 -25.76 -23.04
C PRO A 515 -17.94 -25.00 -23.71
N LYS A 516 -18.95 -24.54 -22.92
CA LYS A 516 -20.06 -23.76 -23.42
C LYS A 516 -19.59 -22.35 -23.79
N LEU A 517 -18.86 -21.67 -22.89
CA LEU A 517 -18.28 -20.35 -23.15
C LEU A 517 -17.29 -20.37 -24.30
N LYS A 518 -16.44 -21.42 -24.39
CA LYS A 518 -15.54 -21.65 -25.52
C LYS A 518 -16.29 -21.68 -26.84
N SER A 519 -17.42 -22.41 -26.91
CA SER A 519 -18.26 -22.48 -28.12
C SER A 519 -18.88 -21.13 -28.48
N LEU A 520 -19.29 -20.32 -27.49
CA LEU A 520 -19.86 -18.99 -27.74
C LEU A 520 -18.78 -18.02 -28.23
N ILE A 521 -17.63 -17.96 -27.57
CA ILE A 521 -16.49 -17.13 -27.96
C ILE A 521 -16.04 -17.48 -29.39
N SER A 522 -15.87 -18.77 -29.71
CA SER A 522 -15.46 -19.20 -31.05
C SER A 522 -16.43 -18.79 -32.17
N LYS A 523 -17.70 -18.59 -31.86
CA LYS A 523 -18.73 -18.11 -32.79
C LYS A 523 -18.78 -16.58 -32.92
N GLY A 524 -18.03 -15.84 -32.08
CA GLY A 524 -18.05 -14.38 -32.06
C GLY A 524 -19.40 -13.81 -31.66
N VAL A 525 -20.04 -14.39 -30.61
CA VAL A 525 -21.31 -13.87 -30.09
C VAL A 525 -21.09 -12.58 -29.28
N ASP A 526 -22.16 -11.83 -29.07
CA ASP A 526 -22.11 -10.57 -28.33
C ASP A 526 -21.63 -10.75 -26.88
N ILE A 527 -20.97 -9.72 -26.33
CA ILE A 527 -20.42 -9.71 -24.98
C ILE A 527 -21.53 -9.99 -23.93
N GLU A 528 -22.74 -9.48 -24.14
CA GLU A 528 -23.87 -9.69 -23.23
C GLU A 528 -24.25 -11.16 -23.13
N ASP A 529 -24.24 -11.89 -24.25
CA ASP A 529 -24.53 -13.33 -24.28
C ASP A 529 -23.42 -14.13 -23.57
N ILE A 530 -22.15 -13.74 -23.75
CA ILE A 530 -21.02 -14.34 -23.03
C ILE A 530 -21.16 -14.12 -21.53
N ASN A 531 -21.45 -12.87 -21.13
CA ASN A 531 -21.61 -12.51 -19.72
C ASN A 531 -22.79 -13.25 -19.07
N LYS A 532 -23.95 -13.30 -19.76
CA LYS A 532 -25.12 -14.02 -19.30
C LYS A 532 -24.82 -15.52 -19.14
N ALA A 533 -24.19 -16.12 -20.13
CA ALA A 533 -23.82 -17.53 -20.07
C ALA A 533 -22.86 -17.84 -18.93
N ALA A 534 -21.90 -16.95 -18.66
CA ALA A 534 -20.96 -17.09 -17.54
C ALA A 534 -21.70 -16.99 -16.18
N CYS A 535 -22.63 -16.03 -16.04
CA CYS A 535 -23.45 -15.90 -14.84
C CYS A 535 -24.37 -17.13 -14.63
N ASP A 536 -24.97 -17.66 -15.69
CA ASP A 536 -25.78 -18.88 -15.65
C ASP A 536 -24.96 -20.10 -15.17
N GLU A 537 -23.63 -20.09 -15.38
CA GLU A 537 -22.69 -21.12 -14.93
C GLU A 537 -22.06 -20.82 -13.57
N GLY A 538 -22.53 -19.78 -12.88
CA GLY A 538 -22.16 -19.48 -11.49
C GLY A 538 -21.11 -18.37 -11.32
N MET A 539 -20.76 -17.62 -12.38
CA MET A 539 -19.94 -16.44 -12.24
C MET A 539 -20.68 -15.35 -11.46
N HIS A 540 -20.06 -14.81 -10.42
CA HIS A 540 -20.55 -13.61 -9.74
C HIS A 540 -19.99 -12.37 -10.42
N THR A 541 -20.84 -11.38 -10.65
CA THR A 541 -20.41 -10.07 -11.17
C THR A 541 -19.70 -9.26 -10.10
N LEU A 542 -18.89 -8.26 -10.50
CA LEU A 542 -18.25 -7.32 -9.55
C LEU A 542 -19.27 -6.69 -8.60
N ARG A 543 -20.49 -6.42 -9.08
CA ARG A 543 -21.58 -5.87 -8.27
C ARG A 543 -22.04 -6.85 -7.20
N GLN A 544 -22.26 -8.12 -7.54
CA GLN A 544 -22.67 -9.16 -6.57
C GLN A 544 -21.59 -9.40 -5.52
N SER A 545 -20.29 -9.44 -5.92
CA SER A 545 -19.17 -9.52 -4.98
C SER A 545 -19.15 -8.32 -4.02
N ALA A 546 -19.39 -7.10 -4.53
CA ALA A 546 -19.46 -5.90 -3.69
C ALA A 546 -20.69 -5.90 -2.75
N GLU A 547 -21.86 -6.31 -3.24
CA GLU A 547 -23.09 -6.45 -2.44
C GLU A 547 -22.90 -7.39 -1.24
N LYS A 548 -22.20 -8.51 -1.44
CA LYS A 548 -21.85 -9.43 -0.37
C LYS A 548 -21.05 -8.75 0.73
N LEU A 549 -20.00 -8.00 0.36
CA LEU A 549 -19.17 -7.26 1.31
C LEU A 549 -19.93 -6.13 2.04
N VAL A 550 -20.93 -5.52 1.41
CA VAL A 550 -21.81 -4.53 2.05
C VAL A 550 -22.66 -5.21 3.12
N LEU A 551 -23.26 -6.35 2.80
CA LEU A 551 -24.10 -7.12 3.74
C LEU A 551 -23.29 -7.67 4.93
N GLU A 552 -22.05 -8.03 4.71
CA GLU A 552 -21.09 -8.45 5.75
C GLU A 552 -20.54 -7.26 6.58
N GLY A 553 -20.84 -6.03 6.19
CA GLY A 553 -20.36 -4.82 6.86
C GLY A 553 -18.86 -4.59 6.74
N VAL A 554 -18.26 -5.08 5.66
CA VAL A 554 -16.84 -4.89 5.32
C VAL A 554 -16.63 -3.57 4.58
N THR A 555 -17.54 -3.24 3.66
CA THR A 555 -17.55 -1.97 2.92
C THR A 555 -18.89 -1.25 3.08
N SER A 556 -19.01 -0.04 2.55
CA SER A 556 -20.25 0.73 2.58
C SER A 556 -21.00 0.61 1.24
N PHE A 557 -22.32 0.87 1.28
CA PHE A 557 -23.15 0.95 0.10
C PHE A 557 -22.66 2.04 -0.88
N GLN A 558 -22.22 3.19 -0.37
CA GLN A 558 -21.69 4.28 -1.20
C GLN A 558 -20.40 3.89 -1.93
N GLU A 559 -19.52 3.12 -1.28
CA GLU A 559 -18.29 2.67 -1.90
C GLU A 559 -18.56 1.62 -2.99
N MET A 560 -19.53 0.74 -2.77
CA MET A 560 -20.03 -0.19 -3.78
C MET A 560 -20.57 0.55 -5.00
N LEU A 561 -21.48 1.52 -4.80
CA LEU A 561 -22.03 2.32 -5.89
C LEU A 561 -20.93 2.96 -6.73
N LYS A 562 -20.00 3.69 -6.08
CA LYS A 562 -18.89 4.35 -6.75
C LYS A 562 -18.06 3.40 -7.62
N THR A 563 -17.92 2.16 -7.20
CA THR A 563 -17.05 1.19 -7.88
C THR A 563 -17.77 0.41 -8.97
N THR A 564 -19.10 0.27 -8.87
CA THR A 564 -19.90 -0.56 -9.80
C THR A 564 -20.76 0.25 -10.78
N PHE A 565 -20.94 1.56 -10.57
CA PHE A 565 -21.68 2.45 -11.48
C PHE A 565 -20.87 2.95 -12.69
N GLU A 566 -19.57 2.73 -12.72
CA GLU A 566 -18.73 3.11 -13.86
C GLU A 566 -18.79 2.09 -15.03
N ASN A 567 -19.76 1.19 -15.01
CA ASN A 567 -19.96 0.17 -16.06
C ASN A 567 -21.24 0.41 -16.84
#